data_aa6ea86d08493f2f7cb389ea2f9b5f02
#
_entry.id   aa6ea86d08493f2f7cb389ea2f9b5f02
#
_cell.length_a   1.000
_cell.length_b   1.000
_cell.length_c   1.000
_cell.angle_alpha   90.00
_cell.angle_beta   90.00
_cell.angle_gamma   90.00
#
_symmetry.space_group_name_H-M   'P 1'
#
loop_
_entity.id
_entity.type
_entity.pdbx_description
1 polymer ?
#
loop_
_entity_poly.entity_id
_entity_poly.type
_entity_poly.pdbx_seq_one_letter_code
_entity_poly.pdbx_strand_id
1 'polypeptide(L)'
;RQKRIISWIANSKLSYDESDTKYKNKFNFSVNKQINHLINEISKSRSVNDKLLGCIAIIITGLSYANEKFLNYGLELLRKIIINSFDDEYFPKTRSIRQLNFYLKYFVLVRELLKESFNDIPEYLDEIIFYLGKSYSVFSKIEQSLLFNGNHQNDLKEFNKYLSLYKYKFENSNNEVGGYAILKNKNCILAMDVGNSPQKTFSHNYQSGALSFEFFYKDKKLISNSGYFQDYKNKLNLISKSTAAHSALIIDNHSSCSFRNDGNYKTLENGLKISDKNIVNEKNYWLIKSS
;
A
#
# COMPACT_ATOMS: atom_id res chain seq x y z
N ARG A 1 7.05 16.89 -6.65
CA ARG A 1 7.91 16.85 -7.86
C ARG A 1 7.74 15.55 -8.65
N GLN A 2 7.82 14.37 -8.02
CA GLN A 2 7.70 13.05 -8.67
C GLN A 2 6.41 12.93 -9.47
N LYS A 3 5.25 13.18 -8.83
CA LYS A 3 3.93 13.13 -9.48
C LYS A 3 3.84 14.04 -10.70
N ARG A 4 4.51 15.18 -10.68
CA ARG A 4 4.53 16.13 -11.81
C ARG A 4 5.29 15.56 -13.01
N ILE A 5 6.47 14.94 -12.82
CA ILE A 5 7.22 14.30 -13.89
C ILE A 5 6.39 13.17 -14.51
N ILE A 6 5.82 12.30 -13.66
CA ILE A 6 4.95 11.21 -14.12
C ILE A 6 3.78 11.77 -14.94
N SER A 7 3.09 12.79 -14.42
CA SER A 7 1.95 13.41 -15.10
C SER A 7 2.35 14.07 -16.44
N TRP A 8 3.48 14.75 -16.48
CA TRP A 8 3.95 15.40 -17.71
C TRP A 8 4.26 14.39 -18.81
N ILE A 9 4.96 13.29 -18.47
CA ILE A 9 5.34 12.28 -19.45
C ILE A 9 4.11 11.44 -19.84
N ALA A 10 3.31 11.00 -18.90
CA ALA A 10 2.11 10.20 -19.17
C ALA A 10 1.06 10.93 -20.01
N ASN A 11 1.02 12.27 -19.94
CA ASN A 11 0.09 13.10 -20.70
C ASN A 11 0.79 13.88 -21.84
N SER A 12 1.98 13.48 -22.26
CA SER A 12 2.74 14.18 -23.29
C SER A 12 1.98 14.29 -24.62
N LYS A 13 1.20 13.29 -25.00
CA LYS A 13 0.35 13.31 -26.20
C LYS A 13 -0.60 14.51 -26.27
N LEU A 14 -1.02 15.05 -25.12
CA LEU A 14 -1.93 16.19 -25.05
C LEU A 14 -1.27 17.54 -25.37
N SER A 15 0.05 17.63 -25.23
CA SER A 15 0.74 18.92 -25.30
C SER A 15 2.08 18.90 -26.03
N TYR A 16 2.70 17.72 -26.17
CA TYR A 16 4.06 17.64 -26.74
C TYR A 16 4.05 17.30 -28.22
N ASP A 17 3.26 16.32 -28.65
CA ASP A 17 3.35 15.77 -30.02
C ASP A 17 3.05 16.82 -31.10
N GLU A 18 2.04 17.65 -30.89
CA GLU A 18 1.60 18.69 -31.83
C GLU A 18 2.26 20.07 -31.60
N SER A 19 3.15 20.19 -30.59
CA SER A 19 3.76 21.48 -30.24
C SER A 19 4.97 21.81 -31.12
N ASP A 20 5.34 23.11 -31.13
CA ASP A 20 6.51 23.60 -31.84
C ASP A 20 7.83 23.13 -31.20
N THR A 21 8.94 23.28 -31.96
CA THR A 21 10.27 22.87 -31.52
C THR A 21 10.73 23.64 -30.27
N LYS A 22 10.33 24.88 -30.12
CA LYS A 22 10.70 25.70 -28.96
C LYS A 22 10.07 25.17 -27.68
N TYR A 23 8.79 24.78 -27.74
CA TYR A 23 8.09 24.16 -26.62
C TYR A 23 8.72 22.81 -26.28
N LYS A 24 8.97 21.93 -27.30
CA LYS A 24 9.61 20.62 -27.11
C LYS A 24 10.96 20.74 -26.43
N ASN A 25 11.79 21.66 -26.85
CA ASN A 25 13.10 21.91 -26.24
C ASN A 25 12.97 22.35 -24.78
N LYS A 26 12.04 23.28 -24.48
CA LYS A 26 11.80 23.75 -23.11
C LYS A 26 11.26 22.67 -22.21
N PHE A 27 10.35 21.84 -22.72
CA PHE A 27 9.78 20.69 -22.02
C PHE A 27 10.89 19.69 -21.66
N ASN A 28 11.67 19.24 -22.65
CA ASN A 28 12.76 18.27 -22.46
C ASN A 28 13.82 18.80 -21.49
N PHE A 29 14.20 20.08 -21.59
CA PHE A 29 15.11 20.72 -20.65
C PHE A 29 14.54 20.70 -19.22
N SER A 30 13.25 21.01 -19.06
CA SER A 30 12.59 21.03 -17.76
C SER A 30 12.48 19.63 -17.14
N VAL A 31 12.14 18.61 -17.93
CA VAL A 31 12.10 17.22 -17.46
C VAL A 31 13.50 16.77 -17.04
N ASN A 32 14.51 17.00 -17.88
CA ASN A 32 15.89 16.61 -17.59
C ASN A 32 16.43 17.28 -16.31
N LYS A 33 16.19 18.57 -16.13
CA LYS A 33 16.58 19.29 -14.90
C LYS A 33 15.91 18.71 -13.66
N GLN A 34 14.63 18.36 -13.75
CA GLN A 34 13.88 17.82 -12.61
C GLN A 34 14.27 16.39 -12.28
N ILE A 35 14.54 15.54 -13.28
CA ILE A 35 14.94 14.16 -13.06
C ILE A 35 16.34 14.07 -12.44
N ASN A 36 17.29 14.85 -12.91
CA ASN A 36 18.64 14.91 -12.33
C ASN A 36 18.59 15.37 -10.86
N HIS A 37 17.78 16.39 -10.55
CA HIS A 37 17.58 16.80 -9.17
C HIS A 37 16.90 15.70 -8.35
N LEU A 38 15.92 14.99 -8.90
CA LEU A 38 15.25 13.89 -8.22
C LEU A 38 16.22 12.75 -7.88
N ILE A 39 17.09 12.36 -8.82
CA ILE A 39 18.11 11.32 -8.62
C ILE A 39 19.01 11.68 -7.44
N ASN A 40 19.43 12.93 -7.32
CA ASN A 40 20.29 13.39 -6.24
C ASN A 40 19.60 13.45 -4.86
N GLU A 41 18.26 13.58 -4.85
CA GLU A 41 17.50 13.77 -3.60
C GLU A 41 16.73 12.51 -3.14
N ILE A 42 16.53 11.53 -4.02
CA ILE A 42 15.66 10.38 -3.73
C ILE A 42 16.16 9.52 -2.55
N SER A 43 17.48 9.40 -2.40
CA SER A 43 18.10 8.67 -1.30
C SER A 43 17.85 9.31 0.07
N LYS A 44 17.70 10.64 0.11
CA LYS A 44 17.47 11.43 1.33
C LYS A 44 16.02 11.38 1.82
N SER A 45 15.08 10.95 0.98
CA SER A 45 13.68 10.86 1.38
C SER A 45 13.49 9.81 2.48
N ARG A 46 12.75 10.15 3.54
CA ARG A 46 12.33 9.20 4.58
C ARG A 46 11.03 8.48 4.23
N SER A 47 10.24 9.03 3.32
CA SER A 47 8.96 8.46 2.89
C SER A 47 9.19 7.39 1.83
N VAL A 48 8.81 6.14 2.12
CA VAL A 48 8.88 5.04 1.17
C VAL A 48 7.96 5.29 -0.03
N ASN A 49 6.80 5.91 0.18
CA ASN A 49 5.88 6.28 -0.90
C ASN A 49 6.52 7.30 -1.85
N ASP A 50 7.23 8.30 -1.31
CA ASP A 50 7.93 9.29 -2.15
C ASP A 50 9.11 8.66 -2.90
N LYS A 51 9.82 7.71 -2.27
CA LYS A 51 10.87 6.93 -2.95
C LYS A 51 10.30 6.13 -4.10
N LEU A 52 9.19 5.43 -3.89
CA LEU A 52 8.55 4.65 -4.96
C LEU A 52 8.09 5.56 -6.11
N LEU A 53 7.41 6.66 -5.83
CA LEU A 53 7.00 7.61 -6.87
C LEU A 53 8.19 8.22 -7.60
N GLY A 54 9.29 8.49 -6.89
CA GLY A 54 10.54 8.95 -7.49
C GLY A 54 11.17 7.91 -8.40
N CYS A 55 11.21 6.66 -7.95
CA CYS A 55 11.68 5.52 -8.72
C CYS A 55 10.88 5.38 -10.03
N ILE A 56 9.56 5.42 -9.95
CA ILE A 56 8.67 5.35 -11.12
C ILE A 56 8.91 6.51 -12.09
N ALA A 57 9.08 7.74 -11.58
CA ALA A 57 9.40 8.90 -12.41
C ALA A 57 10.72 8.70 -13.18
N ILE A 58 11.72 8.07 -12.55
CA ILE A 58 13.01 7.76 -13.18
C ILE A 58 12.82 6.69 -14.27
N ILE A 59 12.10 5.60 -13.97
CA ILE A 59 11.83 4.52 -14.93
C ILE A 59 11.07 5.06 -16.15
N ILE A 60 9.96 5.78 -15.94
CA ILE A 60 9.17 6.36 -17.03
C ILE A 60 10.03 7.29 -17.89
N THR A 61 10.89 8.10 -17.26
CA THR A 61 11.80 8.97 -18.01
C THR A 61 12.81 8.15 -18.80
N GLY A 62 13.38 7.11 -18.21
CA GLY A 62 14.29 6.19 -18.91
C GLY A 62 13.67 5.58 -20.16
N LEU A 63 12.43 5.07 -20.03
CA LEU A 63 11.68 4.51 -21.16
C LEU A 63 11.34 5.56 -22.24
N SER A 64 10.81 6.71 -21.83
CA SER A 64 10.35 7.75 -22.77
C SER A 64 11.47 8.43 -23.55
N TYR A 65 12.69 8.48 -22.99
CA TYR A 65 13.86 9.08 -23.62
C TYR A 65 14.89 8.05 -24.10
N ALA A 66 14.55 6.75 -24.11
CA ALA A 66 15.46 5.66 -24.42
C ALA A 66 16.81 5.77 -23.66
N ASN A 67 16.75 6.16 -22.39
CA ASN A 67 17.93 6.35 -21.54
C ASN A 67 18.12 5.15 -20.62
N GLU A 68 18.95 4.19 -21.04
CA GLU A 68 19.23 2.96 -20.32
C GLU A 68 19.79 3.21 -18.91
N LYS A 69 20.60 4.26 -18.71
CA LYS A 69 21.16 4.59 -17.39
C LYS A 69 20.05 4.93 -16.38
N PHE A 70 19.07 5.71 -16.80
CA PHE A 70 17.92 6.04 -15.95
C PHE A 70 17.05 4.82 -15.72
N LEU A 71 16.79 4.03 -16.76
CA LEU A 71 16.00 2.82 -16.65
C LEU A 71 16.62 1.83 -15.66
N ASN A 72 17.89 1.47 -15.86
CA ASN A 72 18.59 0.52 -14.99
C ASN A 72 18.71 1.02 -13.54
N TYR A 73 19.01 2.29 -13.35
CA TYR A 73 19.05 2.89 -12.01
C TYR A 73 17.66 2.85 -11.33
N GLY A 74 16.60 3.15 -12.07
CA GLY A 74 15.23 3.09 -11.56
C GLY A 74 14.82 1.66 -11.19
N LEU A 75 15.13 0.65 -12.01
CA LEU A 75 14.84 -0.76 -11.74
C LEU A 75 15.63 -1.28 -10.52
N GLU A 76 16.89 -0.87 -10.36
CA GLU A 76 17.68 -1.22 -9.17
C GLU A 76 17.08 -0.61 -7.89
N LEU A 77 16.64 0.65 -7.95
CA LEU A 77 15.94 1.29 -6.83
C LEU A 77 14.63 0.58 -6.50
N LEU A 78 13.88 0.16 -7.51
CA LEU A 78 12.63 -0.58 -7.35
C LEU A 78 12.88 -1.89 -6.61
N ARG A 79 13.90 -2.64 -7.01
CA ARG A 79 14.33 -3.88 -6.34
C ARG A 79 14.67 -3.64 -4.87
N LYS A 80 15.44 -2.58 -4.57
CA LYS A 80 15.77 -2.21 -3.18
C LYS A 80 14.53 -1.85 -2.36
N ILE A 81 13.57 -1.15 -2.96
CA ILE A 81 12.29 -0.81 -2.28
C ILE A 81 11.53 -2.10 -1.95
N ILE A 82 11.44 -3.05 -2.88
CA ILE A 82 10.76 -4.33 -2.67
C ILE A 82 11.40 -5.09 -1.50
N ILE A 83 12.70 -5.33 -1.53
CA ILE A 83 13.42 -6.06 -0.47
C ILE A 83 13.20 -5.43 0.92
N ASN A 84 13.17 -4.10 1.00
CA ASN A 84 13.09 -3.40 2.27
C ASN A 84 11.68 -3.22 2.81
N SER A 85 10.65 -3.24 1.96
CA SER A 85 9.29 -2.81 2.31
C SER A 85 8.31 -3.96 2.57
N PHE A 86 8.68 -5.18 2.19
CA PHE A 86 7.81 -6.35 2.31
C PHE A 86 8.42 -7.37 3.27
N ASP A 87 7.54 -8.15 3.92
CA ASP A 87 7.93 -9.30 4.74
C ASP A 87 8.13 -10.56 3.85
N ASP A 88 8.38 -11.68 4.49
CA ASP A 88 8.64 -12.97 3.81
C ASP A 88 7.39 -13.53 3.10
N GLU A 89 6.19 -13.04 3.44
CA GLU A 89 4.93 -13.36 2.78
C GLU A 89 4.57 -12.35 1.67
N TYR A 90 5.47 -11.44 1.34
CA TYR A 90 5.26 -10.34 0.41
C TYR A 90 4.13 -9.39 0.80
N PHE A 91 3.81 -9.29 2.11
CA PHE A 91 2.89 -8.29 2.60
C PHE A 91 3.67 -7.02 3.04
N PRO A 92 3.11 -5.79 2.91
CA PRO A 92 3.80 -4.59 3.38
C PRO A 92 4.14 -4.66 4.88
N LYS A 93 5.41 -4.47 5.25
CA LYS A 93 5.87 -4.45 6.65
C LYS A 93 5.14 -3.45 7.54
N THR A 94 4.46 -2.48 6.95
CA THR A 94 3.57 -1.55 7.66
C THR A 94 2.24 -2.17 8.06
N ARG A 95 1.90 -3.35 7.53
CA ARG A 95 0.60 -4.01 7.65
C ARG A 95 -0.57 -3.16 7.14
N SER A 96 -0.32 -2.18 6.30
CA SER A 96 -1.35 -1.29 5.78
C SER A 96 -1.95 -1.82 4.47
N ILE A 97 -3.26 -2.12 4.48
CA ILE A 97 -4.04 -2.50 3.29
C ILE A 97 -4.01 -1.37 2.25
N ARG A 98 -4.01 -0.11 2.70
CA ARG A 98 -3.87 1.04 1.81
C ARG A 98 -2.53 1.03 1.07
N GLN A 99 -1.45 0.68 1.76
CA GLN A 99 -0.14 0.57 1.14
C GLN A 99 -0.03 -0.63 0.18
N LEU A 100 -0.64 -1.76 0.50
CA LEU A 100 -0.77 -2.89 -0.41
C LEU A 100 -1.35 -2.42 -1.76
N ASN A 101 -2.50 -1.73 -1.74
CA ASN A 101 -3.15 -1.21 -2.94
C ASN A 101 -2.27 -0.21 -3.70
N PHE A 102 -1.56 0.65 -2.97
CA PHE A 102 -0.64 1.63 -3.54
C PHE A 102 0.54 0.95 -4.25
N TYR A 103 1.18 -0.03 -3.64
CA TYR A 103 2.29 -0.77 -4.24
C TYR A 103 1.83 -1.56 -5.47
N LEU A 104 0.74 -2.33 -5.35
CA LEU A 104 0.24 -3.12 -6.46
C LEU A 104 -0.07 -2.24 -7.69
N LYS A 105 -0.74 -1.11 -7.47
CA LYS A 105 -1.05 -0.16 -8.54
C LYS A 105 0.19 0.28 -9.31
N TYR A 106 1.23 0.64 -8.59
CA TYR A 106 2.42 1.20 -9.22
C TYR A 106 3.37 0.13 -9.78
N PHE A 107 3.40 -1.06 -9.20
CA PHE A 107 4.18 -2.17 -9.76
C PHE A 107 3.55 -2.67 -11.07
N VAL A 108 2.23 -2.79 -11.12
CA VAL A 108 1.50 -3.10 -12.35
C VAL A 108 1.76 -2.01 -13.41
N LEU A 109 1.72 -0.73 -13.04
CA LEU A 109 2.05 0.36 -13.97
C LEU A 109 3.45 0.22 -14.56
N VAL A 110 4.47 -0.02 -13.74
CA VAL A 110 5.86 -0.20 -14.22
C VAL A 110 5.96 -1.41 -15.15
N ARG A 111 5.35 -2.53 -14.77
CA ARG A 111 5.36 -3.75 -15.57
C ARG A 111 4.75 -3.54 -16.96
N GLU A 112 3.58 -2.90 -17.03
CA GLU A 112 2.92 -2.66 -18.31
C GLU A 112 3.70 -1.65 -19.17
N LEU A 113 4.32 -0.64 -18.58
CA LEU A 113 5.18 0.30 -19.31
C LEU A 113 6.43 -0.39 -19.88
N LEU A 114 7.07 -1.30 -19.13
CA LEU A 114 8.18 -2.10 -19.63
C LEU A 114 7.73 -2.96 -20.81
N LYS A 115 6.60 -3.65 -20.68
CA LYS A 115 6.01 -4.48 -21.73
C LYS A 115 5.69 -3.68 -23.00
N GLU A 116 5.01 -2.54 -22.86
CA GLU A 116 4.64 -1.66 -23.97
C GLU A 116 5.86 -1.05 -24.68
N SER A 117 6.97 -0.91 -23.97
CA SER A 117 8.24 -0.41 -24.50
C SER A 117 9.18 -1.52 -25.00
N PHE A 118 8.70 -2.77 -25.07
CA PHE A 118 9.47 -3.95 -25.49
C PHE A 118 10.75 -4.18 -24.67
N ASN A 119 10.74 -3.81 -23.40
CA ASN A 119 11.83 -4.09 -22.47
C ASN A 119 11.55 -5.37 -21.67
N ASP A 120 12.63 -6.03 -21.22
CA ASP A 120 12.55 -7.19 -20.37
C ASP A 120 11.90 -6.84 -19.03
N ILE A 121 11.00 -7.72 -18.57
CA ILE A 121 10.33 -7.58 -17.27
C ILE A 121 11.17 -8.35 -16.25
N PRO A 122 11.71 -7.69 -15.22
CA PRO A 122 12.45 -8.37 -14.16
C PRO A 122 11.58 -9.38 -13.41
N GLU A 123 12.08 -10.59 -13.18
CA GLU A 123 11.36 -11.68 -12.48
C GLU A 123 10.83 -11.24 -11.11
N TYR A 124 11.63 -10.50 -10.33
CA TYR A 124 11.21 -9.98 -9.02
C TYR A 124 9.96 -9.09 -9.09
N LEU A 125 9.73 -8.43 -10.23
CA LEU A 125 8.56 -7.57 -10.43
C LEU A 125 7.30 -8.41 -10.68
N ASP A 126 7.39 -9.46 -11.49
CA ASP A 126 6.30 -10.39 -11.70
C ASP A 126 5.95 -11.15 -10.41
N GLU A 127 6.95 -11.57 -9.67
CA GLU A 127 6.81 -12.25 -8.39
C GLU A 127 6.07 -11.39 -7.37
N ILE A 128 6.53 -10.16 -7.12
CA ILE A 128 5.88 -9.27 -6.15
C ILE A 128 4.45 -8.91 -6.57
N ILE A 129 4.18 -8.69 -7.85
CA ILE A 129 2.83 -8.43 -8.36
C ILE A 129 1.92 -9.62 -8.10
N PHE A 130 2.40 -10.85 -8.33
CA PHE A 130 1.63 -12.06 -8.08
C PHE A 130 1.20 -12.18 -6.61
N TYR A 131 2.12 -12.05 -5.67
CA TYR A 131 1.81 -12.20 -4.24
C TYR A 131 0.97 -11.03 -3.70
N LEU A 132 1.27 -9.80 -4.09
CA LEU A 132 0.44 -8.64 -3.74
C LEU A 132 -0.96 -8.75 -4.33
N GLY A 133 -1.07 -9.24 -5.56
CA GLY A 133 -2.36 -9.46 -6.21
C GLY A 133 -3.19 -10.51 -5.49
N LYS A 134 -2.58 -11.62 -5.05
CA LYS A 134 -3.25 -12.62 -4.20
C LYS A 134 -3.77 -11.98 -2.90
N SER A 135 -2.94 -11.23 -2.21
CA SER A 135 -3.34 -10.51 -0.99
C SER A 135 -4.45 -9.49 -1.28
N TYR A 136 -4.31 -8.69 -2.35
CA TYR A 136 -5.32 -7.73 -2.80
C TYR A 136 -6.68 -8.39 -3.08
N SER A 137 -6.69 -9.58 -3.68
CA SER A 137 -7.94 -10.28 -4.05
C SER A 137 -8.82 -10.62 -2.84
N VAL A 138 -8.24 -10.76 -1.66
CA VAL A 138 -8.99 -11.00 -0.40
C VAL A 138 -9.72 -9.74 0.03
N PHE A 139 -9.02 -8.60 0.03
CA PHE A 139 -9.57 -7.32 0.50
C PHE A 139 -10.50 -6.66 -0.52
N SER A 140 -10.22 -6.78 -1.82
CA SER A 140 -11.01 -6.15 -2.88
C SER A 140 -12.39 -6.76 -3.10
N LYS A 141 -12.62 -7.97 -2.58
CA LYS A 141 -13.93 -8.65 -2.62
C LYS A 141 -14.88 -8.19 -1.51
N ILE A 142 -14.42 -7.30 -0.63
CA ILE A 142 -15.21 -6.70 0.45
C ILE A 142 -15.69 -5.33 -0.03
N GLU A 143 -17.00 -5.14 -0.18
CA GLU A 143 -17.57 -3.92 -0.77
C GLU A 143 -17.19 -2.64 -0.01
N GLN A 144 -17.14 -2.73 1.32
CA GLN A 144 -16.70 -1.64 2.17
C GLN A 144 -15.29 -1.93 2.71
N SER A 145 -14.40 -0.94 2.61
CA SER A 145 -13.02 -1.10 3.07
C SER A 145 -12.93 -1.47 4.55
N LEU A 146 -12.05 -2.42 4.86
CA LEU A 146 -11.66 -2.72 6.24
C LEU A 146 -10.82 -1.57 6.81
N LEU A 147 -11.21 -1.07 7.97
CA LEU A 147 -10.61 0.13 8.58
C LEU A 147 -9.53 -0.21 9.60
N PHE A 148 -8.57 -1.05 9.19
CA PHE A 148 -7.39 -1.43 9.99
C PHE A 148 -6.15 -0.64 9.57
N ASN A 149 -5.28 -0.38 10.51
CA ASN A 149 -3.87 0.04 10.35
C ASN A 149 -3.63 1.10 9.26
N GLY A 150 -4.18 2.28 9.46
CA GLY A 150 -4.00 3.41 8.57
C GLY A 150 -4.89 3.39 7.33
N ASN A 151 -5.80 2.41 7.22
CA ASN A 151 -6.73 2.36 6.11
C ASN A 151 -7.94 3.28 6.35
N HIS A 152 -8.59 3.65 5.25
CA HIS A 152 -9.82 4.44 5.25
C HIS A 152 -10.70 3.95 4.11
N GLN A 153 -11.92 4.43 4.06
CA GLN A 153 -12.84 4.09 2.95
C GLN A 153 -12.22 4.49 1.60
N ASN A 154 -12.09 3.55 0.69
CA ASN A 154 -11.54 3.72 -0.65
C ASN A 154 -12.53 3.21 -1.69
N ASP A 155 -12.62 3.90 -2.81
CA ASP A 155 -13.24 3.35 -4.01
C ASP A 155 -12.17 2.64 -4.85
N LEU A 156 -12.32 1.33 -4.97
CA LEU A 156 -11.42 0.49 -5.76
C LEU A 156 -11.93 0.20 -7.17
N LYS A 157 -13.08 0.76 -7.56
CA LYS A 157 -13.73 0.47 -8.85
C LYS A 157 -12.85 0.79 -10.05
N GLU A 158 -12.22 1.97 -10.03
CA GLU A 158 -11.32 2.37 -11.12
C GLU A 158 -10.07 1.49 -11.17
N PHE A 159 -9.51 1.14 -10.02
CA PHE A 159 -8.35 0.26 -9.98
C PHE A 159 -8.70 -1.17 -10.42
N ASN A 160 -9.86 -1.69 -10.04
CA ASN A 160 -10.34 -2.98 -10.53
C ASN A 160 -10.57 -2.96 -12.05
N LYS A 161 -11.10 -1.88 -12.62
CA LYS A 161 -11.21 -1.69 -14.07
C LYS A 161 -9.83 -1.70 -14.75
N TYR A 162 -8.85 -0.99 -14.16
CA TYR A 162 -7.48 -0.97 -14.64
C TYR A 162 -6.86 -2.37 -14.65
N LEU A 163 -6.97 -3.13 -13.56
CA LEU A 163 -6.49 -4.51 -13.51
C LEU A 163 -7.18 -5.41 -14.56
N SER A 164 -8.49 -5.24 -14.74
CA SER A 164 -9.25 -6.00 -15.73
C SER A 164 -8.83 -5.67 -17.18
N LEU A 165 -8.53 -4.40 -17.46
CA LEU A 165 -8.03 -3.94 -18.77
C LEU A 165 -6.75 -4.68 -19.17
N TYR A 166 -5.83 -4.83 -18.21
CA TYR A 166 -4.56 -5.54 -18.41
C TYR A 166 -4.67 -7.05 -18.12
N LYS A 167 -5.90 -7.58 -17.95
CA LYS A 167 -6.20 -9.01 -17.74
C LYS A 167 -5.59 -9.61 -16.47
N TYR A 168 -5.32 -8.80 -15.47
CA TYR A 168 -4.91 -9.30 -14.16
C TYR A 168 -6.10 -9.96 -13.45
N LYS A 169 -5.93 -11.21 -13.07
CA LYS A 169 -6.88 -11.98 -12.27
C LYS A 169 -6.13 -12.59 -11.09
N PHE A 170 -6.54 -12.23 -9.89
CA PHE A 170 -5.93 -12.72 -8.67
C PHE A 170 -6.97 -13.46 -7.83
N GLU A 171 -6.58 -14.59 -7.28
CA GLU A 171 -7.40 -15.40 -6.40
C GLU A 171 -6.59 -15.84 -5.18
N ASN A 172 -7.24 -15.84 -4.03
CA ASN A 172 -6.71 -16.35 -2.79
C ASN A 172 -7.85 -16.92 -1.95
N SER A 173 -7.65 -18.10 -1.41
CA SER A 173 -8.60 -18.81 -0.53
C SER A 173 -8.13 -18.85 0.93
N ASN A 174 -7.01 -18.22 1.26
CA ASN A 174 -6.49 -18.22 2.61
C ASN A 174 -7.41 -17.42 3.54
N ASN A 175 -7.64 -17.95 4.73
CA ASN A 175 -8.39 -17.28 5.79
C ASN A 175 -7.56 -16.25 6.57
N GLU A 176 -6.24 -16.21 6.34
CA GLU A 176 -5.34 -15.21 6.92
C GLU A 176 -4.41 -14.63 5.83
N VAL A 177 -4.28 -13.30 5.81
CA VAL A 177 -3.41 -12.56 4.89
C VAL A 177 -2.83 -11.35 5.61
N GLY A 178 -1.51 -11.25 5.70
CA GLY A 178 -0.78 -10.11 6.30
C GLY A 178 -1.15 -9.87 7.77
N GLY A 179 -1.50 -10.94 8.51
CA GLY A 179 -1.95 -10.87 9.89
C GLY A 179 -3.39 -10.42 10.07
N TYR A 180 -4.21 -10.50 9.02
CA TYR A 180 -5.66 -10.29 9.10
C TYR A 180 -6.38 -11.61 8.84
N ALA A 181 -7.12 -12.10 9.83
CA ALA A 181 -8.03 -13.23 9.65
C ALA A 181 -9.31 -12.73 8.98
N ILE A 182 -9.73 -13.39 7.90
CA ILE A 182 -10.93 -13.01 7.14
C ILE A 182 -11.73 -14.26 6.86
N LEU A 183 -12.87 -14.38 7.52
CA LEU A 183 -13.82 -15.47 7.35
C LEU A 183 -15.04 -14.94 6.61
N LYS A 184 -15.45 -15.66 5.56
CA LYS A 184 -16.52 -15.21 4.67
C LYS A 184 -17.44 -16.34 4.28
N ASN A 185 -18.74 -16.06 4.31
CA ASN A 185 -19.76 -16.88 3.65
C ASN A 185 -20.67 -16.00 2.78
N LYS A 186 -21.79 -16.53 2.30
CA LYS A 186 -22.73 -15.83 1.43
C LYS A 186 -23.26 -14.52 2.04
N ASN A 187 -23.45 -14.49 3.37
CA ASN A 187 -24.16 -13.40 4.05
C ASN A 187 -23.28 -12.64 5.04
N CYS A 188 -22.19 -13.22 5.51
CA CYS A 188 -21.39 -12.65 6.59
C CYS A 188 -19.92 -12.55 6.19
N ILE A 189 -19.26 -11.52 6.68
CA ILE A 189 -17.81 -11.39 6.67
C ILE A 189 -17.37 -10.99 8.08
N LEU A 190 -16.44 -11.75 8.64
CA LEU A 190 -15.72 -11.41 9.87
C LEU A 190 -14.25 -11.17 9.53
N ALA A 191 -13.76 -9.99 9.81
CA ALA A 191 -12.35 -9.65 9.68
C ALA A 191 -11.78 -9.26 11.04
N MET A 192 -10.59 -9.77 11.39
CA MET A 192 -9.94 -9.50 12.67
C MET A 192 -8.44 -9.28 12.49
N ASP A 193 -7.88 -8.30 13.19
CA ASP A 193 -6.44 -8.07 13.24
C ASP A 193 -5.79 -9.05 14.21
N VAL A 194 -5.12 -10.08 13.68
CA VAL A 194 -4.45 -11.15 14.44
C VAL A 194 -2.94 -11.17 14.20
N GLY A 195 -2.38 -10.08 13.72
CA GLY A 195 -0.96 -10.00 13.41
C GLY A 195 -0.16 -9.20 14.44
N ASN A 196 1.13 -9.46 14.49
CA ASN A 196 2.08 -8.72 15.31
C ASN A 196 2.09 -7.23 14.95
N SER A 197 2.37 -6.38 15.91
CA SER A 197 2.68 -4.96 15.64
C SER A 197 3.89 -4.85 14.70
N PRO A 198 3.89 -3.90 13.76
CA PRO A 198 5.03 -3.68 12.88
C PRO A 198 6.23 -3.13 13.65
N GLN A 199 7.41 -3.25 13.08
CA GLN A 199 8.59 -2.59 13.62
C GLN A 199 8.42 -1.06 13.63
N LYS A 200 9.11 -0.38 14.55
CA LYS A 200 9.03 1.07 14.74
C LYS A 200 9.14 1.87 13.44
N THR A 201 10.07 1.51 12.56
CA THR A 201 10.31 2.17 11.27
C THR A 201 9.14 2.10 10.30
N PHE A 202 8.22 1.14 10.49
CA PHE A 202 7.07 0.90 9.64
C PHE A 202 5.73 1.30 10.28
N SER A 203 5.76 1.95 11.44
CA SER A 203 4.59 2.08 12.32
C SER A 203 3.89 3.44 12.30
N HIS A 204 4.30 4.40 11.45
CA HIS A 204 3.71 5.75 11.53
C HIS A 204 2.21 5.82 11.28
N ASN A 205 1.66 4.92 10.50
CA ASN A 205 0.22 4.82 10.26
C ASN A 205 -0.44 3.70 11.05
N TYR A 206 0.34 2.97 11.86
CA TYR A 206 -0.16 1.90 12.70
C TYR A 206 -1.06 2.46 13.81
N GLN A 207 -2.02 1.65 14.23
CA GLN A 207 -3.02 1.98 15.25
C GLN A 207 -3.03 0.88 16.31
N SER A 208 -3.43 1.19 17.54
CA SER A 208 -3.58 0.24 18.65
C SER A 208 -4.84 -0.62 18.50
N GLY A 209 -4.99 -1.23 17.33
CA GLY A 209 -6.15 -2.04 16.95
C GLY A 209 -5.89 -3.55 16.98
N ALA A 210 -4.88 -4.02 17.72
CA ALA A 210 -4.64 -5.45 17.87
C ALA A 210 -5.87 -6.16 18.41
N LEU A 211 -6.23 -7.31 17.81
CA LEU A 211 -7.42 -8.09 18.10
C LEU A 211 -8.76 -7.35 17.86
N SER A 212 -8.72 -6.17 17.25
CA SER A 212 -9.96 -5.53 16.79
C SER A 212 -10.57 -6.31 15.62
N PHE A 213 -11.88 -6.23 15.50
CA PHE A 213 -12.59 -6.93 14.44
C PHE A 213 -13.63 -6.04 13.77
N GLU A 214 -13.99 -6.39 12.55
CA GLU A 214 -15.10 -5.80 11.80
C GLU A 214 -16.02 -6.90 11.35
N PHE A 215 -17.33 -6.66 11.46
CA PHE A 215 -18.34 -7.64 11.10
C PHE A 215 -19.36 -7.05 10.12
N PHE A 216 -19.61 -7.80 9.06
CA PHE A 216 -20.55 -7.43 8.01
C PHE A 216 -21.64 -8.49 7.93
N TYR A 217 -22.86 -8.03 7.75
CA TYR A 217 -23.99 -8.87 7.38
C TYR A 217 -24.57 -8.35 6.07
N LYS A 218 -24.53 -9.19 5.02
CA LYS A 218 -24.80 -8.79 3.63
C LYS A 218 -23.89 -7.62 3.24
N ASP A 219 -24.47 -6.51 2.80
CA ASP A 219 -23.82 -5.26 2.39
C ASP A 219 -23.58 -4.26 3.53
N LYS A 220 -24.03 -4.57 4.76
CA LYS A 220 -23.98 -3.67 5.90
C LYS A 220 -22.86 -4.03 6.86
N LYS A 221 -22.02 -3.04 7.17
CA LYS A 221 -21.04 -3.14 8.25
C LYS A 221 -21.75 -2.89 9.59
N LEU A 222 -21.85 -3.92 10.44
CA LEU A 222 -22.50 -3.86 11.74
C LEU A 222 -21.54 -3.47 12.87
N ILE A 223 -20.29 -3.95 12.79
CA ILE A 223 -19.21 -3.59 13.72
C ILE A 223 -18.06 -3.05 12.89
N SER A 224 -17.52 -1.91 13.29
CA SER A 224 -16.50 -1.18 12.55
C SER A 224 -15.49 -0.51 13.47
N ASN A 225 -14.25 -0.45 13.01
CA ASN A 225 -13.27 0.48 13.55
C ASN A 225 -13.58 1.91 13.09
N SER A 226 -13.02 2.93 13.76
CA SER A 226 -13.23 4.34 13.40
C SER A 226 -12.48 4.78 12.14
N GLY A 227 -11.54 3.96 11.65
CA GLY A 227 -10.61 4.34 10.60
C GLY A 227 -9.45 5.21 11.09
N TYR A 228 -8.74 5.84 10.16
CA TYR A 228 -7.52 6.58 10.46
C TYR A 228 -7.62 8.05 10.01
N PHE A 229 -7.42 8.96 10.94
CA PHE A 229 -7.35 10.38 10.64
C PHE A 229 -5.92 10.77 10.22
N GLN A 230 -5.75 11.21 8.97
CA GLN A 230 -4.43 11.32 8.33
C GLN A 230 -3.61 12.55 8.73
N ASP A 231 -4.25 13.63 9.20
CA ASP A 231 -3.52 14.83 9.62
C ASP A 231 -2.88 14.63 10.98
N TYR A 232 -1.57 14.36 10.98
CA TYR A 232 -0.79 14.11 12.20
C TYR A 232 -0.68 15.33 13.14
N LYS A 233 -1.00 16.53 12.68
CA LYS A 233 -1.03 17.74 13.53
C LYS A 233 -2.35 17.87 14.28
N ASN A 234 -3.38 17.18 13.86
CA ASN A 234 -4.70 17.22 14.49
C ASN A 234 -4.79 16.20 15.64
N LYS A 235 -5.44 16.58 16.73
CA LYS A 235 -5.70 15.68 17.89
C LYS A 235 -6.45 14.42 17.49
N LEU A 236 -7.31 14.46 16.47
CA LEU A 236 -8.02 13.30 15.96
C LEU A 236 -7.09 12.20 15.43
N ASN A 237 -5.90 12.55 14.94
CA ASN A 237 -4.91 11.53 14.58
C ASN A 237 -4.51 10.67 15.76
N LEU A 238 -4.27 11.31 16.94
CA LEU A 238 -3.92 10.59 18.16
C LEU A 238 -5.09 9.74 18.67
N ILE A 239 -6.32 10.28 18.63
CA ILE A 239 -7.53 9.55 19.03
C ILE A 239 -7.70 8.32 18.13
N SER A 240 -7.59 8.49 16.82
CA SER A 240 -7.71 7.36 15.88
C SER A 240 -6.64 6.28 16.07
N LYS A 241 -5.52 6.58 16.74
CA LYS A 241 -4.48 5.60 17.09
C LYS A 241 -4.75 4.83 18.37
N SER A 242 -5.65 5.29 19.22
CA SER A 242 -5.94 4.63 20.51
C SER A 242 -6.79 3.38 20.33
N THR A 243 -6.69 2.43 21.27
CA THR A 243 -7.54 1.22 21.27
C THR A 243 -9.03 1.58 21.39
N ALA A 244 -9.37 2.67 22.07
CA ALA A 244 -10.74 3.17 22.18
C ALA A 244 -11.41 3.53 20.84
N ALA A 245 -10.62 3.75 19.79
CA ALA A 245 -11.13 4.00 18.45
C ALA A 245 -11.38 2.70 17.64
N HIS A 246 -11.24 1.55 18.25
CA HIS A 246 -11.35 0.24 17.62
C HIS A 246 -12.34 -0.66 18.36
N SER A 247 -12.87 -1.66 17.66
CA SER A 247 -13.70 -2.72 18.24
C SER A 247 -12.81 -3.78 18.92
N ALA A 248 -12.08 -3.37 19.93
CA ALA A 248 -11.14 -4.17 20.70
C ALA A 248 -11.34 -4.02 22.20
N LEU A 249 -10.87 -5.00 22.97
CA LEU A 249 -10.88 -4.93 24.42
C LEU A 249 -9.93 -3.84 24.91
N ILE A 250 -10.40 -3.02 25.86
CA ILE A 250 -9.60 -2.05 26.60
C ILE A 250 -9.45 -2.55 28.04
N ILE A 251 -8.23 -2.57 28.55
CA ILE A 251 -7.92 -2.97 29.91
C ILE A 251 -7.41 -1.74 30.66
N ASP A 252 -8.01 -1.41 31.80
CA ASP A 252 -7.63 -0.31 32.69
C ASP A 252 -7.44 1.04 31.98
N ASN A 253 -8.27 1.32 30.97
CA ASN A 253 -8.19 2.54 30.14
C ASN A 253 -6.86 2.72 29.40
N HIS A 254 -6.07 1.66 29.23
CA HIS A 254 -4.82 1.72 28.48
C HIS A 254 -5.00 1.21 27.05
N SER A 255 -4.33 1.87 26.12
CA SER A 255 -4.23 1.37 24.74
C SER A 255 -3.28 0.18 24.67
N SER A 256 -3.57 -0.78 23.81
CA SER A 256 -2.77 -1.98 23.57
C SER A 256 -1.34 -1.71 23.10
N CYS A 257 -1.09 -0.51 22.57
CA CYS A 257 0.23 -0.05 22.13
C CYS A 257 0.48 1.37 22.60
N SER A 258 1.77 1.74 22.77
CA SER A 258 2.18 3.11 23.04
C SER A 258 2.93 3.72 21.84
N PHE A 259 2.78 5.04 21.68
CA PHE A 259 3.42 5.79 20.61
C PHE A 259 4.19 6.97 21.17
N ARG A 260 5.37 7.22 20.60
CA ARG A 260 6.15 8.42 20.93
C ARG A 260 6.33 9.31 19.69
N ASN A 261 6.63 10.58 19.94
CA ASN A 261 6.94 11.51 18.87
C ASN A 261 8.28 11.16 18.21
N ASP A 262 8.29 11.16 16.88
CA ASP A 262 9.48 10.98 16.05
C ASP A 262 9.44 12.03 14.93
N GLY A 263 9.97 13.22 15.23
CA GLY A 263 9.85 14.38 14.35
C GLY A 263 8.38 14.78 14.15
N ASN A 264 7.94 14.74 12.91
CA ASN A 264 6.55 15.08 12.55
C ASN A 264 5.56 13.93 12.72
N TYR A 265 6.00 12.73 13.10
CA TYR A 265 5.15 11.54 13.17
C TYR A 265 5.13 10.97 14.58
N LYS A 266 4.16 10.11 14.82
CA LYS A 266 4.13 9.25 16.00
C LYS A 266 4.45 7.82 15.57
N THR A 267 5.51 7.27 16.10
CA THR A 267 5.94 5.90 15.85
C THR A 267 5.71 5.03 17.07
N LEU A 268 5.57 3.74 16.84
CA LEU A 268 5.38 2.74 17.88
C LEU A 268 6.59 2.73 18.83
N GLU A 269 6.31 2.78 20.13
CA GLU A 269 7.29 2.61 21.19
C GLU A 269 7.22 1.20 21.75
N ASN A 270 6.01 0.79 22.18
CA ASN A 270 5.72 -0.56 22.62
C ASN A 270 4.58 -1.13 21.79
N GLY A 271 4.81 -2.28 21.15
CA GLY A 271 3.84 -3.01 20.36
C GLY A 271 3.46 -4.33 21.02
N LEU A 272 2.45 -4.97 20.45
CA LEU A 272 2.02 -6.31 20.83
C LEU A 272 2.64 -7.37 19.97
N LYS A 273 2.90 -8.53 20.57
CA LYS A 273 3.21 -9.78 19.89
C LYS A 273 2.04 -10.73 20.10
N ILE A 274 1.60 -11.36 19.04
CA ILE A 274 0.60 -12.40 19.04
C ILE A 274 1.33 -13.74 19.16
N SER A 275 1.07 -14.50 20.23
CA SER A 275 1.76 -15.78 20.50
C SER A 275 1.03 -16.95 19.87
N ASP A 276 -0.29 -16.98 19.97
CA ASP A 276 -1.12 -18.09 19.52
C ASP A 276 -2.21 -17.61 18.58
N LYS A 277 -2.44 -18.38 17.52
CA LYS A 277 -3.55 -18.16 16.60
C LYS A 277 -4.22 -19.48 16.25
N ASN A 278 -5.55 -19.47 16.30
CA ASN A 278 -6.36 -20.56 15.78
C ASN A 278 -7.51 -19.96 14.97
N ILE A 279 -7.54 -20.25 13.68
CA ILE A 279 -8.56 -19.75 12.74
C ILE A 279 -9.28 -20.96 12.16
N VAL A 280 -10.55 -21.12 12.49
CA VAL A 280 -11.39 -22.23 12.02
C VAL A 280 -12.53 -21.66 11.18
N ASN A 281 -12.68 -22.20 9.97
CA ASN A 281 -13.73 -21.83 9.03
C ASN A 281 -14.51 -23.09 8.64
N GLU A 282 -15.46 -23.47 9.49
CA GLU A 282 -16.31 -24.63 9.31
C GLU A 282 -17.70 -24.22 8.79
N LYS A 283 -18.41 -25.18 8.21
CA LYS A 283 -19.76 -24.95 7.65
C LYS A 283 -20.74 -24.34 8.66
N ASN A 284 -20.63 -24.76 9.92
CA ASN A 284 -21.60 -24.43 10.95
C ASN A 284 -21.12 -23.37 11.96
N TYR A 285 -19.81 -23.08 11.99
CA TYR A 285 -19.25 -22.08 12.90
C TYR A 285 -17.93 -21.52 12.41
N TRP A 286 -17.61 -20.33 12.89
CA TRP A 286 -16.33 -19.69 12.72
C TRP A 286 -15.69 -19.47 14.08
N LEU A 287 -14.39 -19.65 14.17
CA LEU A 287 -13.60 -19.36 15.34
C LEU A 287 -12.34 -18.60 14.93
N ILE A 288 -12.11 -17.45 15.56
CA ILE A 288 -10.81 -16.79 15.58
C ILE A 288 -10.42 -16.64 17.03
N LYS A 289 -9.38 -17.36 17.44
CA LYS A 289 -8.78 -17.27 18.76
C LYS A 289 -7.35 -16.79 18.62
N SER A 290 -6.96 -15.81 19.46
CA SER A 290 -5.61 -15.26 19.46
C SER A 290 -5.26 -14.72 20.84
N SER A 291 -4.00 -14.82 21.23
CA SER A 291 -3.45 -14.35 22.50
C SER A 291 -2.07 -13.69 22.32
#